data_ea682bf3a74f7bc4b7442be0474aca46
#
_entry.id   ea682bf3a74f7bc4b7442be0474aca46
#
_cell.length_a   1.000
_cell.length_b   1.000
_cell.length_c   1.000
_cell.angle_alpha   90.00
_cell.angle_beta   90.00
_cell.angle_gamma   90.00
#
_symmetry.space_group_name_H-M   'P 1'
#
loop_
_entity.id
_entity.type
_entity.pdbx_description
1 polymer ?
#
loop_
_entity_poly.entity_id
_entity_poly.type
_entity_poly.pdbx_seq_one_letter_code
_entity_poly.pdbx_strand_id
1 'polypeptide(L)'
;LSAALLFHSSYKILMRYISTRGDAQSPKKTFTEILLGGLAPDGGLYLPESYPEVTRAELDAWRDLSYADLAYEVLAKFIDDIPATDLKALVDTTYTAAVYCNSREPARAQEITPVRWLGPGLGLLELSNGPTLAFKDMAMQLLGNLFEYVLAKKSEEINILGATSGDTGSAAEYAMRGKQGVRVFMLSPDGRMSAFQRAQMYSLQNDNIFNIAVRGVFDDAQDMVKAVFNDHAFKARYRLGAVNSINWARVAAQVIYYFRGYFAATQSNDEQVAFAVPSGNFGNICAGHVARMMGLPIGQLILATNENDVLDEFFRTGVYRPRGTADTWSTTSPSMDISKASNFERFIFDVVDRNPKPIRSLWHWAGAGGPIHLFDTPYFAALPRFGFVSGKSTHADRVSTIRRTYEEYGVMIDPHTADGLKVALERHTSEMPTLVLETAQAAKFEETIVE
;
A
#
# COMPACT_ATOMS: atom_id res chain seq x y z
N LEU A 1 -15.14 -43.17 -39.37
CA LEU A 1 -15.19 -41.72 -39.15
C LEU A 1 -14.77 -41.45 -37.73
N SER A 2 -13.46 -41.18 -37.57
CA SER A 2 -12.80 -40.92 -36.26
C SER A 2 -12.98 -39.43 -35.90
N ALA A 3 -13.70 -39.15 -34.83
CA ALA A 3 -13.78 -37.82 -34.26
C ALA A 3 -12.52 -37.56 -33.42
N ALA A 4 -11.61 -36.78 -33.97
CA ALA A 4 -10.45 -36.28 -33.21
C ALA A 4 -10.94 -35.27 -32.19
N LEU A 5 -10.98 -35.67 -30.91
CA LEU A 5 -11.11 -34.79 -29.78
C LEU A 5 -9.84 -33.90 -29.69
N LEU A 6 -9.96 -32.68 -30.20
CA LEU A 6 -8.97 -31.61 -29.94
C LEU A 6 -9.01 -31.25 -28.47
N PHE A 7 -8.12 -31.85 -27.68
CA PHE A 7 -7.78 -31.34 -26.38
C PHE A 7 -7.07 -29.99 -26.57
N HIS A 8 -7.80 -28.91 -26.42
CA HIS A 8 -7.20 -27.62 -26.19
C HIS A 8 -6.64 -27.64 -24.73
N SER A 9 -5.42 -28.10 -24.61
CA SER A 9 -4.63 -27.84 -23.42
C SER A 9 -4.34 -26.34 -23.39
N SER A 10 -5.20 -25.57 -22.74
CA SER A 10 -4.89 -24.18 -22.39
C SER A 10 -3.69 -24.22 -21.45
N TYR A 11 -2.50 -24.03 -21.98
CA TYR A 11 -1.32 -23.78 -21.16
C TYR A 11 -1.63 -22.53 -20.31
N LYS A 12 -1.89 -22.72 -19.02
CA LYS A 12 -2.04 -21.61 -18.09
C LYS A 12 -0.73 -20.86 -18.08
N ILE A 13 -0.70 -19.67 -18.68
CA ILE A 13 0.47 -18.80 -18.64
C ILE A 13 0.65 -18.41 -17.17
N LEU A 14 1.71 -18.89 -16.55
CA LEU A 14 2.00 -18.60 -15.15
C LEU A 14 2.33 -17.11 -14.98
N MET A 15 1.81 -16.50 -13.92
CA MET A 15 2.14 -15.12 -13.56
C MET A 15 3.64 -14.99 -13.33
N ARG A 16 4.26 -14.02 -13.98
CA ARG A 16 5.69 -13.72 -13.83
C ARG A 16 5.90 -12.33 -13.38
N TYR A 17 6.93 -12.17 -12.57
CA TYR A 17 7.33 -10.90 -11.96
C TYR A 17 8.68 -10.45 -12.53
N ILE A 18 8.76 -9.19 -12.88
CA ILE A 18 9.94 -8.54 -13.44
C ILE A 18 10.38 -7.38 -12.54
N SER A 19 11.67 -7.00 -12.63
CA SER A 19 12.17 -5.79 -12.00
C SER A 19 11.91 -4.57 -12.87
N THR A 20 11.56 -3.44 -12.28
CA THR A 20 11.48 -2.13 -12.95
C THR A 20 12.79 -1.71 -13.63
N ARG A 21 13.92 -2.27 -13.16
CA ARG A 21 15.27 -1.94 -13.68
C ARG A 21 15.93 -3.11 -14.41
N GLY A 22 15.27 -4.27 -14.44
CA GLY A 22 15.74 -5.47 -15.11
C GLY A 22 15.91 -5.27 -16.61
N ASP A 23 16.61 -6.20 -17.25
CA ASP A 23 16.74 -6.28 -18.70
C ASP A 23 16.09 -7.58 -19.22
N ALA A 24 16.17 -7.79 -20.53
CA ALA A 24 15.59 -8.98 -21.18
C ALA A 24 16.21 -10.31 -20.70
N GLN A 25 17.37 -10.27 -20.05
CA GLN A 25 18.09 -11.44 -19.54
C GLN A 25 17.84 -11.63 -18.02
N SER A 26 17.26 -10.64 -17.36
CA SER A 26 16.93 -10.72 -15.92
C SER A 26 15.90 -11.83 -15.69
N PRO A 27 16.13 -12.73 -14.73
CA PRO A 27 15.22 -13.85 -14.49
C PRO A 27 13.86 -13.37 -14.05
N LYS A 28 12.81 -13.84 -14.72
CA LYS A 28 11.42 -13.65 -14.27
C LYS A 28 11.16 -14.56 -13.07
N LYS A 29 10.51 -14.02 -12.05
CA LYS A 29 10.26 -14.67 -10.78
C LYS A 29 8.80 -15.09 -10.64
N THR A 30 8.53 -16.01 -9.73
CA THR A 30 7.18 -16.31 -9.25
C THR A 30 6.83 -15.45 -8.04
N PHE A 31 5.57 -15.47 -7.60
CA PHE A 31 5.13 -14.68 -6.46
C PHE A 31 5.87 -15.08 -5.17
N THR A 32 5.98 -16.37 -4.87
CA THR A 32 6.64 -16.85 -3.65
C THR A 32 8.15 -16.60 -3.63
N GLU A 33 8.79 -16.46 -4.80
CA GLU A 33 10.21 -16.07 -4.89
C GLU A 33 10.43 -14.59 -4.53
N ILE A 34 9.51 -13.69 -4.92
CA ILE A 34 9.65 -12.26 -4.63
C ILE A 34 9.11 -11.86 -3.25
N LEU A 35 8.23 -12.69 -2.67
CA LEU A 35 7.55 -12.41 -1.41
C LEU A 35 8.53 -12.13 -0.27
N LEU A 36 9.55 -12.97 -0.10
CA LEU A 36 10.53 -12.86 0.97
C LEU A 36 11.68 -11.89 0.64
N GLY A 37 11.88 -11.58 -0.63
CA GLY A 37 13.04 -10.81 -1.12
C GLY A 37 12.89 -9.29 -1.05
N GLY A 38 11.70 -8.78 -1.26
CA GLY A 38 11.38 -7.35 -1.29
C GLY A 38 11.91 -6.61 -2.52
N LEU A 39 13.20 -6.31 -2.59
CA LEU A 39 13.87 -5.67 -3.73
C LEU A 39 14.45 -6.70 -4.71
N ALA A 40 14.50 -6.32 -5.98
CA ALA A 40 15.27 -7.06 -6.97
C ALA A 40 16.79 -6.85 -6.79
N PRO A 41 17.64 -7.78 -7.24
CA PRO A 41 19.10 -7.68 -7.10
C PRO A 41 19.71 -6.42 -7.76
N ASP A 42 19.04 -5.88 -8.79
CA ASP A 42 19.42 -4.63 -9.48
C ASP A 42 18.93 -3.35 -8.75
N GLY A 43 18.32 -3.52 -7.57
CA GLY A 43 17.74 -2.44 -6.78
C GLY A 43 16.38 -1.94 -7.26
N GLY A 44 15.83 -2.54 -8.32
CA GLY A 44 14.49 -2.24 -8.82
C GLY A 44 13.38 -2.87 -7.99
N LEU A 45 12.15 -2.53 -8.32
CA LEU A 45 10.94 -3.03 -7.67
C LEU A 45 10.30 -4.13 -8.51
N TYR A 46 9.83 -5.18 -7.84
CA TYR A 46 9.06 -6.21 -8.53
C TYR A 46 7.62 -5.77 -8.80
N LEU A 47 7.13 -6.11 -9.99
CA LEU A 47 5.72 -6.02 -10.39
C LEU A 47 5.43 -7.13 -11.43
N PRO A 48 4.14 -7.48 -11.69
CA PRO A 48 3.81 -8.45 -12.73
C PRO A 48 4.33 -8.00 -14.09
N GLU A 49 4.75 -8.93 -14.93
CA GLU A 49 5.16 -8.65 -16.31
C GLU A 49 4.06 -7.98 -17.12
N SER A 50 2.80 -8.35 -16.84
CA SER A 50 1.59 -7.66 -17.28
C SER A 50 0.54 -7.70 -16.17
N TYR A 51 -0.26 -6.65 -16.05
CA TYR A 51 -1.38 -6.69 -15.12
C TYR A 51 -2.44 -7.65 -15.63
N PRO A 52 -2.99 -8.52 -14.77
CA PRO A 52 -4.10 -9.38 -15.15
C PRO A 52 -5.34 -8.54 -15.42
N GLU A 53 -6.07 -8.89 -16.46
CA GLU A 53 -7.35 -8.25 -16.78
C GLU A 53 -8.48 -8.84 -15.93
N VAL A 54 -9.39 -7.98 -15.50
CA VAL A 54 -10.68 -8.34 -14.90
C VAL A 54 -11.77 -7.98 -15.93
N THR A 55 -12.45 -9.00 -16.40
CA THR A 55 -13.51 -8.85 -17.38
C THR A 55 -14.78 -8.26 -16.76
N ARG A 56 -15.66 -7.70 -17.59
CA ARG A 56 -16.96 -7.20 -17.12
C ARG A 56 -17.79 -8.30 -16.45
N ALA A 57 -17.77 -9.51 -16.97
CA ALA A 57 -18.47 -10.65 -16.37
C ALA A 57 -17.93 -11.00 -14.97
N GLU A 58 -16.62 -10.91 -14.76
CA GLU A 58 -16.02 -11.08 -13.43
C GLU A 58 -16.43 -9.93 -12.49
N LEU A 59 -16.41 -8.68 -12.96
CA LEU A 59 -16.90 -7.55 -12.15
C LEU A 59 -18.36 -7.75 -11.72
N ASP A 60 -19.22 -8.22 -12.62
CA ASP A 60 -20.62 -8.53 -12.30
C ASP A 60 -20.72 -9.64 -11.25
N ALA A 61 -19.94 -10.72 -11.42
CA ALA A 61 -19.92 -11.85 -10.48
C ALA A 61 -19.33 -11.52 -9.10
N TRP A 62 -18.40 -10.55 -9.02
CA TRP A 62 -17.70 -10.21 -7.78
C TRP A 62 -18.43 -9.19 -6.90
N ARG A 63 -19.46 -8.53 -7.43
CA ARG A 63 -20.12 -7.40 -6.77
C ARG A 63 -20.67 -7.73 -5.38
N ASP A 64 -21.25 -8.91 -5.23
CA ASP A 64 -21.91 -9.35 -4.00
C ASP A 64 -21.04 -10.30 -3.14
N LEU A 65 -19.78 -10.49 -3.51
CA LEU A 65 -18.87 -11.32 -2.74
C LEU A 65 -18.58 -10.73 -1.36
N SER A 66 -18.35 -11.60 -0.38
CA SER A 66 -17.73 -11.20 0.88
C SER A 66 -16.34 -10.60 0.63
N TYR A 67 -15.80 -9.84 1.60
CA TYR A 67 -14.44 -9.31 1.45
C TYR A 67 -13.40 -10.42 1.25
N ALA A 68 -13.52 -11.54 1.99
CA ALA A 68 -12.60 -12.66 1.87
C ALA A 68 -12.71 -13.37 0.51
N ASP A 69 -13.91 -13.57 -0.01
CA ASP A 69 -14.09 -14.17 -1.34
C ASP A 69 -13.57 -13.26 -2.44
N LEU A 70 -13.87 -11.95 -2.36
CA LEU A 70 -13.31 -10.95 -3.29
C LEU A 70 -11.78 -10.92 -3.22
N ALA A 71 -11.21 -10.99 -2.01
CA ALA A 71 -9.77 -11.04 -1.81
C ALA A 71 -9.13 -12.25 -2.50
N TYR A 72 -9.77 -13.42 -2.38
CA TYR A 72 -9.32 -14.61 -3.07
C TYR A 72 -9.34 -14.43 -4.59
N GLU A 73 -10.45 -13.95 -5.16
CA GLU A 73 -10.57 -13.74 -6.60
C GLU A 73 -9.53 -12.77 -7.16
N VAL A 74 -9.30 -11.66 -6.47
CA VAL A 74 -8.28 -10.68 -6.87
C VAL A 74 -6.87 -11.25 -6.73
N LEU A 75 -6.56 -11.90 -5.59
CA LEU A 75 -5.23 -12.43 -5.34
C LEU A 75 -4.88 -13.64 -6.21
N ALA A 76 -5.86 -14.48 -6.56
CA ALA A 76 -5.66 -15.61 -7.45
C ALA A 76 -5.23 -15.20 -8.87
N LYS A 77 -5.47 -13.94 -9.26
CA LYS A 77 -4.94 -13.38 -10.52
C LYS A 77 -3.46 -13.03 -10.43
N PHE A 78 -2.92 -12.81 -9.24
CA PHE A 78 -1.51 -12.49 -8.99
C PHE A 78 -0.70 -13.68 -8.46
N ILE A 79 -1.34 -14.60 -7.75
CA ILE A 79 -0.68 -15.68 -7.02
C ILE A 79 -1.14 -17.01 -7.62
N ASP A 80 -0.32 -17.60 -8.47
CA ASP A 80 -0.62 -18.87 -9.14
C ASP A 80 0.36 -20.00 -8.81
N ASP A 81 1.37 -19.72 -7.99
CA ASP A 81 2.36 -20.66 -7.47
C ASP A 81 2.05 -21.11 -6.02
N ILE A 82 0.91 -20.69 -5.46
CA ILE A 82 0.30 -21.26 -4.25
C ILE A 82 -0.96 -22.03 -4.68
N PRO A 83 -1.17 -23.29 -4.20
CA PRO A 83 -2.39 -24.02 -4.50
C PRO A 83 -3.65 -23.22 -4.13
N ALA A 84 -4.68 -23.28 -4.98
CA ALA A 84 -5.90 -22.50 -4.80
C ALA A 84 -6.58 -22.74 -3.43
N THR A 85 -6.59 -23.97 -2.95
CA THR A 85 -7.13 -24.33 -1.64
C THR A 85 -6.34 -23.69 -0.49
N ASP A 86 -5.02 -23.64 -0.61
CA ASP A 86 -4.15 -23.07 0.41
C ASP A 86 -4.27 -21.53 0.40
N LEU A 87 -4.30 -20.92 -0.79
CA LEU A 87 -4.52 -19.47 -0.92
C LEU A 87 -5.88 -19.05 -0.35
N LYS A 88 -6.95 -19.82 -0.64
CA LYS A 88 -8.29 -19.56 -0.08
C LYS A 88 -8.27 -19.63 1.44
N ALA A 89 -7.64 -20.65 2.03
CA ALA A 89 -7.54 -20.80 3.47
C ALA A 89 -6.76 -19.64 4.13
N LEU A 90 -5.67 -19.18 3.51
CA LEU A 90 -4.90 -18.01 3.98
C LEU A 90 -5.75 -16.75 3.98
N VAL A 91 -6.51 -16.52 2.93
CA VAL A 91 -7.38 -15.34 2.80
C VAL A 91 -8.53 -15.41 3.81
N ASP A 92 -9.18 -16.55 3.95
CA ASP A 92 -10.30 -16.74 4.89
C ASP A 92 -9.87 -16.58 6.35
N THR A 93 -8.64 -16.95 6.68
CA THR A 93 -8.06 -16.74 8.02
C THR A 93 -7.68 -15.27 8.24
N THR A 94 -7.31 -14.56 7.18
CA THR A 94 -6.86 -13.15 7.26
C THR A 94 -8.03 -12.19 7.42
N TYR A 95 -9.02 -12.26 6.52
CA TYR A 95 -10.05 -11.24 6.40
C TYR A 95 -11.33 -11.65 7.12
N THR A 96 -11.29 -11.59 8.44
CA THR A 96 -12.42 -11.92 9.32
C THR A 96 -12.80 -10.75 10.21
N ALA A 97 -14.07 -10.70 10.64
CA ALA A 97 -14.51 -9.71 11.63
C ALA A 97 -13.79 -9.86 12.99
N ALA A 98 -13.23 -11.02 13.30
CA ALA A 98 -12.42 -11.22 14.50
C ALA A 98 -11.06 -10.53 14.41
N VAL A 99 -10.43 -10.49 13.23
CA VAL A 99 -9.18 -9.77 12.98
C VAL A 99 -9.44 -8.27 12.82
N TYR A 100 -10.50 -7.89 12.08
CA TYR A 100 -10.90 -6.50 11.83
C TYR A 100 -12.04 -6.08 12.76
N CYS A 101 -11.83 -6.24 14.06
CA CYS A 101 -12.85 -6.08 15.10
C CYS A 101 -13.04 -4.63 15.60
N ASN A 102 -12.24 -3.68 15.11
CA ASN A 102 -12.26 -2.29 15.56
C ASN A 102 -13.15 -1.39 14.67
N SER A 103 -14.17 -1.96 14.04
CA SER A 103 -15.15 -1.17 13.28
C SER A 103 -15.89 -0.20 14.19
N ARG A 104 -16.06 1.06 13.75
CA ARG A 104 -16.88 2.06 14.46
C ARG A 104 -18.36 1.67 14.54
N GLU A 105 -18.80 0.81 13.65
CA GLU A 105 -20.14 0.23 13.61
C GLU A 105 -20.04 -1.29 13.72
N PRO A 106 -20.11 -1.87 14.93
CA PRO A 106 -19.93 -3.32 15.12
C PRO A 106 -20.88 -4.19 14.28
N ALA A 107 -22.09 -3.70 13.98
CA ALA A 107 -23.04 -4.39 13.11
C ALA A 107 -22.53 -4.55 11.66
N ARG A 108 -21.58 -3.73 11.23
CA ARG A 108 -20.98 -3.75 9.89
C ARG A 108 -19.58 -4.37 9.87
N ALA A 109 -19.10 -4.96 10.96
CA ALA A 109 -17.75 -5.54 11.06
C ALA A 109 -17.49 -6.62 9.99
N GLN A 110 -18.52 -7.34 9.52
CA GLN A 110 -18.40 -8.34 8.46
C GLN A 110 -18.03 -7.74 7.08
N GLU A 111 -18.25 -6.45 6.88
CA GLU A 111 -17.88 -5.78 5.64
C GLU A 111 -16.37 -5.57 5.51
N ILE A 112 -15.60 -5.68 6.62
CA ILE A 112 -14.16 -5.43 6.76
C ILE A 112 -13.78 -3.98 6.44
N THR A 113 -14.22 -3.46 5.29
CA THR A 113 -13.97 -2.08 4.83
C THR A 113 -15.27 -1.40 4.43
N PRO A 114 -16.14 -1.06 5.40
CA PRO A 114 -17.42 -0.40 5.10
C PRO A 114 -17.17 1.01 4.54
N VAL A 115 -18.12 1.51 3.74
CA VAL A 115 -18.16 2.91 3.31
C VAL A 115 -19.05 3.70 4.25
N ARG A 116 -18.52 4.78 4.82
CA ARG A 116 -19.27 5.78 5.57
C ARG A 116 -19.53 6.99 4.69
N TRP A 117 -20.75 7.22 4.32
CA TRP A 117 -21.13 8.37 3.52
C TRP A 117 -21.15 9.66 4.36
N LEU A 118 -20.44 10.69 3.88
CA LEU A 118 -20.40 12.03 4.46
C LEU A 118 -21.42 12.98 3.81
N GLY A 119 -21.96 12.59 2.65
CA GLY A 119 -22.91 13.34 1.88
C GLY A 119 -23.18 12.68 0.53
N PRO A 120 -23.99 13.30 -0.33
CA PRO A 120 -24.26 12.75 -1.65
C PRO A 120 -22.97 12.57 -2.46
N GLY A 121 -22.65 11.33 -2.83
CA GLY A 121 -21.49 11.00 -3.65
C GLY A 121 -20.13 11.17 -2.99
N LEU A 122 -20.03 11.48 -1.68
CA LEU A 122 -18.76 11.57 -0.96
C LEU A 122 -18.78 10.65 0.24
N GLY A 123 -17.80 9.73 0.32
CA GLY A 123 -17.72 8.76 1.42
C GLY A 123 -16.28 8.51 1.88
N LEU A 124 -16.15 7.97 3.08
CA LEU A 124 -14.92 7.40 3.62
C LEU A 124 -14.95 5.88 3.41
N LEU A 125 -13.93 5.32 2.80
CA LEU A 125 -13.68 3.88 2.81
C LEU A 125 -12.88 3.58 4.08
N GLU A 126 -13.54 2.98 5.08
CA GLU A 126 -12.94 2.70 6.39
C GLU A 126 -11.97 1.52 6.29
N LEU A 127 -10.68 1.79 6.33
CA LEU A 127 -9.61 0.80 6.19
C LEU A 127 -8.89 0.50 7.51
N SER A 128 -9.22 1.21 8.58
CA SER A 128 -8.48 1.20 9.84
C SER A 128 -9.13 0.32 10.93
N ASN A 129 -9.94 -0.66 10.54
CA ASN A 129 -10.68 -1.55 11.44
C ASN A 129 -9.83 -2.72 11.99
N GLY A 130 -8.59 -2.84 11.53
CA GLY A 130 -7.66 -3.89 11.92
C GLY A 130 -7.02 -3.70 13.31
N PRO A 131 -6.14 -4.63 13.71
CA PRO A 131 -5.59 -4.68 15.07
C PRO A 131 -4.83 -3.43 15.51
N THR A 132 -4.22 -2.70 14.57
CA THR A 132 -3.42 -1.51 14.90
C THR A 132 -4.08 -0.18 14.54
N LEU A 133 -5.35 -0.23 14.13
CA LEU A 133 -6.14 0.96 13.78
C LEU A 133 -5.53 1.79 12.65
N ALA A 134 -4.91 1.11 11.68
CA ALA A 134 -4.34 1.73 10.48
C ALA A 134 -4.58 0.85 9.24
N PHE A 135 -4.74 1.48 8.06
CA PHE A 135 -4.94 0.77 6.78
C PHE A 135 -3.83 -0.25 6.46
N LYS A 136 -2.67 -0.08 7.07
CA LYS A 136 -1.53 -0.98 6.89
C LYS A 136 -1.83 -2.42 7.30
N ASP A 137 -2.76 -2.61 8.24
CA ASP A 137 -3.23 -3.94 8.65
C ASP A 137 -3.82 -4.73 7.48
N MET A 138 -4.48 -4.05 6.52
CA MET A 138 -5.09 -4.70 5.36
C MET A 138 -4.10 -5.53 4.55
N ALA A 139 -2.87 -5.05 4.45
CA ALA A 139 -1.79 -5.75 3.76
C ALA A 139 -0.92 -6.60 4.71
N MET A 140 -0.65 -6.10 5.91
CA MET A 140 0.29 -6.74 6.83
C MET A 140 -0.24 -8.05 7.40
N GLN A 141 -1.54 -8.15 7.72
CA GLN A 141 -2.14 -9.39 8.23
C GLN A 141 -2.03 -10.52 7.19
N LEU A 142 -2.29 -10.21 5.91
CA LEU A 142 -2.09 -11.18 4.83
C LEU A 142 -0.61 -11.53 4.66
N LEU A 143 0.29 -10.55 4.72
CA LEU A 143 1.72 -10.75 4.57
C LEU A 143 2.28 -11.70 5.64
N GLY A 144 1.82 -11.56 6.89
CA GLY A 144 2.20 -12.45 7.98
C GLY A 144 1.81 -13.89 7.72
N ASN A 145 0.58 -14.13 7.26
CA ASN A 145 0.09 -15.46 6.91
C ASN A 145 0.83 -16.06 5.70
N LEU A 146 1.10 -15.26 4.68
CA LEU A 146 1.88 -15.68 3.51
C LEU A 146 3.33 -16.02 3.86
N PHE A 147 3.98 -15.23 4.74
CA PHE A 147 5.34 -15.52 5.19
C PHE A 147 5.41 -16.85 5.93
N GLU A 148 4.56 -17.04 6.92
CA GLU A 148 4.49 -18.30 7.69
C GLU A 148 4.28 -19.50 6.77
N TYR A 149 3.33 -19.41 5.82
CA TYR A 149 3.04 -20.47 4.86
C TYR A 149 4.26 -20.82 3.98
N VAL A 150 4.87 -19.80 3.35
CA VAL A 150 6.00 -20.02 2.43
C VAL A 150 7.24 -20.52 3.17
N LEU A 151 7.53 -19.99 4.36
CA LEU A 151 8.65 -20.42 5.18
C LEU A 151 8.48 -21.88 5.66
N ALA A 152 7.26 -22.27 6.07
CA ALA A 152 6.96 -23.65 6.44
C ALA A 152 7.16 -24.62 5.26
N LYS A 153 6.70 -24.27 4.05
CA LYS A 153 6.90 -25.07 2.83
C LYS A 153 8.38 -25.24 2.45
N LYS A 154 9.19 -24.22 2.72
CA LYS A 154 10.65 -24.24 2.43
C LYS A 154 11.48 -24.78 3.58
N SER A 155 10.91 -25.01 4.74
CA SER A 155 11.64 -25.31 5.99
C SER A 155 12.70 -24.24 6.30
N GLU A 156 12.33 -22.97 6.12
CA GLU A 156 13.18 -21.79 6.30
C GLU A 156 12.69 -20.91 7.46
N GLU A 157 13.56 -20.05 7.94
CA GLU A 157 13.26 -18.99 8.89
C GLU A 157 13.71 -17.63 8.33
N ILE A 158 13.11 -16.54 8.80
CA ILE A 158 13.47 -15.18 8.44
C ILE A 158 13.53 -14.29 9.69
N ASN A 159 14.50 -13.37 9.72
CA ASN A 159 14.58 -12.31 10.70
C ASN A 159 14.21 -11.00 10.01
N ILE A 160 13.06 -10.45 10.37
CA ILE A 160 12.61 -9.15 9.87
C ILE A 160 13.32 -8.07 10.67
N LEU A 161 14.06 -7.20 9.98
CA LEU A 161 14.69 -6.03 10.57
C LEU A 161 14.05 -4.77 9.97
N GLY A 162 13.61 -3.85 10.82
CA GLY A 162 12.98 -2.62 10.38
C GLY A 162 13.22 -1.45 11.30
N ALA A 163 13.05 -0.23 10.77
CA ALA A 163 12.93 0.99 11.55
C ALA A 163 11.52 1.56 11.37
N THR A 164 10.99 2.15 12.43
CA THR A 164 9.63 2.68 12.43
C THR A 164 9.51 3.98 13.21
N SER A 165 8.59 4.85 12.77
CA SER A 165 8.08 5.98 13.55
C SER A 165 6.78 5.65 14.29
N GLY A 166 6.27 4.41 14.18
CA GLY A 166 5.08 3.91 14.88
C GLY A 166 4.19 3.00 14.04
N ASP A 167 3.45 3.52 13.06
CA ASP A 167 2.39 2.80 12.36
C ASP A 167 2.83 1.56 11.58
N THR A 168 3.96 1.65 10.88
CA THR A 168 4.46 0.51 10.10
C THR A 168 4.99 -0.59 11.01
N GLY A 169 5.68 -0.19 12.08
CA GLY A 169 6.20 -1.14 13.07
C GLY A 169 5.10 -1.87 13.79
N SER A 170 4.13 -1.15 14.34
CA SER A 170 2.99 -1.77 15.03
C SER A 170 2.23 -2.74 14.11
N ALA A 171 1.93 -2.34 12.87
CA ALA A 171 1.26 -3.22 11.92
C ALA A 171 2.09 -4.48 11.57
N ALA A 172 3.41 -4.34 11.43
CA ALA A 172 4.31 -5.47 11.18
C ALA A 172 4.37 -6.44 12.36
N GLU A 173 4.53 -5.93 13.57
CA GLU A 173 4.61 -6.74 14.79
C GLU A 173 3.30 -7.48 15.05
N TYR A 174 2.15 -6.81 14.93
CA TYR A 174 0.84 -7.44 15.11
C TYR A 174 0.56 -8.53 14.04
N ALA A 175 1.04 -8.34 12.84
CA ALA A 175 0.90 -9.34 11.78
C ALA A 175 1.81 -10.55 11.94
N MET A 176 3.01 -10.34 12.50
CA MET A 176 4.06 -11.37 12.61
C MET A 176 4.12 -12.03 13.98
N ARG A 177 3.46 -11.48 15.01
CA ARG A 177 3.47 -12.04 16.37
C ARG A 177 2.99 -13.48 16.39
N GLY A 178 3.77 -14.36 17.04
CA GLY A 178 3.46 -15.77 17.16
C GLY A 178 3.60 -16.59 15.87
N LYS A 179 4.01 -15.98 14.74
CA LYS A 179 4.21 -16.70 13.47
C LYS A 179 5.44 -17.58 13.52
N GLN A 180 5.29 -18.82 13.07
CA GLN A 180 6.39 -19.79 13.03
C GLN A 180 7.40 -19.40 11.93
N GLY A 181 8.69 -19.53 12.25
CA GLY A 181 9.78 -19.21 11.33
C GLY A 181 10.05 -17.70 11.14
N VAL A 182 9.32 -16.81 11.84
CA VAL A 182 9.49 -15.37 11.73
C VAL A 182 9.92 -14.76 13.06
N ARG A 183 10.97 -13.95 13.06
CA ARG A 183 11.34 -13.05 14.18
C ARG A 183 11.37 -11.63 13.69
N VAL A 184 10.91 -10.69 14.51
CA VAL A 184 10.83 -9.26 14.17
C VAL A 184 11.70 -8.47 15.13
N PHE A 185 12.62 -7.70 14.57
CA PHE A 185 13.47 -6.75 15.27
C PHE A 185 13.12 -5.36 14.76
N MET A 186 12.44 -4.56 15.58
CA MET A 186 11.97 -3.25 15.20
C MET A 186 12.70 -2.15 15.98
N LEU A 187 13.43 -1.29 15.25
CA LEU A 187 14.12 -0.14 15.80
C LEU A 187 13.18 1.07 15.78
N SER A 188 13.09 1.78 16.88
CA SER A 188 12.29 3.00 16.98
C SER A 188 13.00 4.07 17.81
N PRO A 189 12.80 5.37 17.51
CA PRO A 189 13.45 6.45 18.25
C PRO A 189 12.88 6.54 19.66
N ASP A 190 13.76 6.54 20.67
CA ASP A 190 13.39 6.60 22.08
C ASP A 190 12.63 7.89 22.37
N GLY A 191 11.44 7.76 22.99
CA GLY A 191 10.59 8.87 23.41
C GLY A 191 9.97 9.70 22.26
N ARG A 192 10.06 9.26 21.00
CA ARG A 192 9.60 10.05 19.84
C ARG A 192 8.30 9.55 19.18
N MET A 193 7.84 8.36 19.53
CA MET A 193 6.54 7.85 19.09
C MET A 193 5.43 8.41 19.99
N SER A 194 4.20 8.53 19.46
CA SER A 194 3.04 8.85 20.29
C SER A 194 2.88 7.82 21.42
N ALA A 195 2.24 8.22 22.52
CA ALA A 195 1.98 7.32 23.64
C ALA A 195 1.18 6.08 23.20
N PHE A 196 0.23 6.28 22.29
CA PHE A 196 -0.59 5.20 21.72
C PHE A 196 0.23 4.20 20.91
N GLN A 197 1.05 4.68 19.96
CA GLN A 197 1.90 3.82 19.12
C GLN A 197 2.91 3.04 19.95
N ARG A 198 3.51 3.69 20.95
CA ARG A 198 4.44 3.06 21.89
C ARG A 198 3.75 1.97 22.71
N ALA A 199 2.53 2.23 23.20
CA ALA A 199 1.75 1.23 23.91
C ALA A 199 1.40 0.03 23.03
N GLN A 200 1.00 0.27 21.79
CA GLN A 200 0.73 -0.83 20.84
C GLN A 200 1.93 -1.75 20.65
N MET A 201 3.12 -1.20 20.43
CA MET A 201 4.32 -2.00 20.14
C MET A 201 4.89 -2.65 21.39
N TYR A 202 5.12 -1.88 22.45
CA TYR A 202 5.87 -2.34 23.60
C TYR A 202 5.04 -3.19 24.59
N SER A 203 3.72 -3.30 24.38
CA SER A 203 2.87 -4.21 25.13
C SER A 203 2.92 -5.65 24.63
N LEU A 204 3.47 -5.91 23.46
CA LEU A 204 3.57 -7.24 22.90
C LEU A 204 4.60 -8.08 23.68
N GLN A 205 4.17 -9.26 24.14
CA GLN A 205 4.98 -10.19 24.94
C GLN A 205 5.31 -11.49 24.18
N ASN A 206 5.18 -11.47 22.85
CA ASN A 206 5.47 -12.63 22.02
C ASN A 206 6.98 -12.85 21.87
N ASP A 207 7.44 -14.09 22.04
CA ASP A 207 8.87 -14.47 22.03
C ASP A 207 9.59 -14.16 20.70
N ASN A 208 8.85 -13.89 19.65
CA ASN A 208 9.39 -13.58 18.33
C ASN A 208 9.36 -12.08 17.97
N ILE A 209 8.97 -11.20 18.89
CA ILE A 209 8.91 -9.74 18.69
C ILE A 209 9.93 -9.04 19.59
N PHE A 210 10.81 -8.27 19.00
CA PHE A 210 11.89 -7.55 19.68
C PHE A 210 11.86 -6.06 19.34
N ASN A 211 11.46 -5.25 20.31
CA ASN A 211 11.47 -3.79 20.22
C ASN A 211 12.80 -3.23 20.71
N ILE A 212 13.46 -2.40 19.91
CA ILE A 212 14.75 -1.79 20.22
C ILE A 212 14.61 -0.27 20.16
N ALA A 213 14.64 0.36 21.35
CA ALA A 213 14.65 1.81 21.44
C ALA A 213 16.05 2.37 21.15
N VAL A 214 16.16 3.27 20.19
CA VAL A 214 17.39 3.91 19.74
C VAL A 214 17.42 5.35 20.23
N ARG A 215 18.50 5.73 20.93
CA ARG A 215 18.71 7.14 21.30
C ARG A 215 19.05 7.96 20.08
N GLY A 216 18.11 8.74 19.58
CA GLY A 216 18.23 9.52 18.35
C GLY A 216 16.89 9.84 17.73
N VAL A 217 16.89 10.10 16.44
CA VAL A 217 15.70 10.32 15.62
C VAL A 217 15.39 9.10 14.75
N PHE A 218 14.26 9.13 14.04
CA PHE A 218 13.86 8.02 13.15
C PHE A 218 14.93 7.71 12.08
N ASP A 219 15.59 8.74 11.56
CA ASP A 219 16.63 8.57 10.55
C ASP A 219 17.85 7.82 11.08
N ASP A 220 18.24 8.02 12.34
CA ASP A 220 19.33 7.26 12.96
C ASP A 220 18.99 5.76 13.00
N ALA A 221 17.77 5.41 13.41
CA ALA A 221 17.31 4.03 13.40
C ALA A 221 17.26 3.45 11.98
N GLN A 222 16.82 4.25 11.00
CA GLN A 222 16.76 3.86 9.59
C GLN A 222 18.16 3.66 8.99
N ASP A 223 19.12 4.51 9.33
CA ASP A 223 20.50 4.39 8.84
C ASP A 223 21.22 3.17 9.45
N MET A 224 20.94 2.83 10.71
CA MET A 224 21.41 1.57 11.30
C MET A 224 20.86 0.37 10.52
N VAL A 225 19.57 0.35 10.21
CA VAL A 225 18.95 -0.72 9.41
C VAL A 225 19.59 -0.80 8.02
N LYS A 226 19.79 0.32 7.34
CA LYS A 226 20.45 0.38 6.02
C LYS A 226 21.89 -0.17 6.09
N ALA A 227 22.67 0.21 7.11
CA ALA A 227 24.03 -0.26 7.31
C ALA A 227 24.07 -1.79 7.45
N VAL A 228 23.16 -2.36 8.24
CA VAL A 228 23.04 -3.82 8.39
C VAL A 228 22.65 -4.51 7.09
N PHE A 229 21.69 -3.96 6.31
CA PHE A 229 21.30 -4.52 5.02
C PHE A 229 22.38 -4.43 3.95
N ASN A 230 23.29 -3.46 4.04
CA ASN A 230 24.43 -3.30 3.14
C ASN A 230 25.55 -4.31 3.42
N ASP A 231 25.61 -4.89 4.61
CA ASP A 231 26.48 -6.05 4.89
C ASP A 231 25.81 -7.33 4.35
N HIS A 232 26.11 -7.64 3.10
CA HIS A 232 25.51 -8.80 2.42
C HIS A 232 25.85 -10.14 3.07
N ALA A 233 27.03 -10.27 3.69
CA ALA A 233 27.44 -11.49 4.40
C ALA A 233 26.62 -11.67 5.67
N PHE A 234 26.45 -10.62 6.45
CA PHE A 234 25.59 -10.61 7.64
C PHE A 234 24.12 -10.88 7.29
N LYS A 235 23.61 -10.17 6.27
CA LYS A 235 22.25 -10.35 5.75
C LYS A 235 21.97 -11.82 5.38
N ALA A 236 22.88 -12.44 4.63
CA ALA A 236 22.73 -13.84 4.23
C ALA A 236 22.84 -14.80 5.42
N ARG A 237 23.83 -14.58 6.30
CA ARG A 237 24.06 -15.43 7.49
C ARG A 237 22.84 -15.46 8.41
N TYR A 238 22.22 -14.30 8.65
CA TYR A 238 21.09 -14.16 9.56
C TYR A 238 19.73 -14.14 8.85
N ARG A 239 19.70 -14.43 7.54
CA ARG A 239 18.45 -14.46 6.73
C ARG A 239 17.57 -13.23 6.98
N LEU A 240 18.17 -12.05 6.82
CA LEU A 240 17.46 -10.79 7.06
C LEU A 240 16.49 -10.48 5.93
N GLY A 241 15.26 -10.18 6.31
CA GLY A 241 14.20 -9.68 5.44
C GLY A 241 13.60 -8.38 5.95
N ALA A 242 12.74 -7.80 5.15
CA ALA A 242 12.03 -6.56 5.47
C ALA A 242 10.57 -6.63 5.05
N VAL A 243 9.73 -5.90 5.76
CA VAL A 243 8.30 -5.74 5.46
C VAL A 243 7.99 -4.34 4.91
N ASN A 244 8.87 -3.83 4.07
CA ASN A 244 8.78 -2.48 3.52
C ASN A 244 7.55 -2.29 2.61
N SER A 245 7.14 -1.03 2.43
CA SER A 245 6.04 -0.65 1.54
C SER A 245 6.24 -1.06 0.07
N ILE A 246 7.48 -1.36 -0.32
CA ILE A 246 7.84 -1.80 -1.67
C ILE A 246 7.57 -3.28 -1.95
N ASN A 247 7.30 -4.10 -0.94
CA ASN A 247 6.97 -5.51 -1.15
C ASN A 247 5.70 -5.62 -2.02
N TRP A 248 5.77 -6.38 -3.12
CA TRP A 248 4.66 -6.49 -4.06
C TRP A 248 3.40 -7.07 -3.41
N ALA A 249 3.53 -8.02 -2.50
CA ALA A 249 2.38 -8.60 -1.81
C ALA A 249 1.58 -7.54 -1.02
N ARG A 250 2.25 -6.49 -0.51
CA ARG A 250 1.56 -5.36 0.13
C ARG A 250 0.76 -4.53 -0.86
N VAL A 251 1.27 -4.33 -2.08
CA VAL A 251 0.53 -3.62 -3.14
C VAL A 251 -0.65 -4.48 -3.59
N ALA A 252 -0.44 -5.77 -3.88
CA ALA A 252 -1.49 -6.69 -4.30
C ALA A 252 -2.64 -6.79 -3.29
N ALA A 253 -2.34 -6.87 -1.98
CA ALA A 253 -3.35 -6.87 -0.93
C ALA A 253 -4.16 -5.57 -0.88
N GLN A 254 -3.57 -4.45 -1.26
CA GLN A 254 -4.25 -3.15 -1.29
C GLN A 254 -5.14 -2.99 -2.52
N VAL A 255 -4.90 -3.72 -3.61
CA VAL A 255 -5.79 -3.74 -4.78
C VAL A 255 -7.21 -4.13 -4.40
N ILE A 256 -7.38 -5.06 -3.46
CA ILE A 256 -8.67 -5.65 -3.07
C ILE A 256 -9.68 -4.58 -2.64
N TYR A 257 -9.29 -3.67 -1.76
CA TYR A 257 -10.23 -2.68 -1.24
C TYR A 257 -10.62 -1.59 -2.26
N TYR A 258 -9.88 -1.42 -3.36
CA TYR A 258 -10.34 -0.59 -4.48
C TYR A 258 -11.53 -1.25 -5.19
N PHE A 259 -11.48 -2.58 -5.42
CA PHE A 259 -12.64 -3.31 -5.94
C PHE A 259 -13.81 -3.23 -4.97
N ARG A 260 -13.59 -3.48 -3.68
CA ARG A 260 -14.65 -3.39 -2.67
C ARG A 260 -15.29 -2.01 -2.60
N GLY A 261 -14.46 -0.96 -2.58
CA GLY A 261 -14.92 0.44 -2.59
C GLY A 261 -15.72 0.77 -3.85
N TYR A 262 -15.25 0.33 -5.01
CA TYR A 262 -15.97 0.49 -6.27
C TYR A 262 -17.37 -0.14 -6.20
N PHE A 263 -17.48 -1.38 -5.78
CA PHE A 263 -18.79 -2.07 -5.66
C PHE A 263 -19.71 -1.42 -4.64
N ALA A 264 -19.16 -0.88 -3.56
CA ALA A 264 -19.95 -0.17 -2.55
C ALA A 264 -20.43 1.22 -3.01
N ALA A 265 -19.73 1.84 -3.96
CA ALA A 265 -20.04 3.20 -4.43
C ALA A 265 -20.85 3.24 -5.73
N THR A 266 -21.03 2.11 -6.42
CA THR A 266 -21.69 2.03 -7.73
C THR A 266 -22.76 0.96 -7.75
N GLN A 267 -23.77 1.15 -8.59
CA GLN A 267 -24.87 0.18 -8.78
C GLN A 267 -24.62 -0.72 -10.01
N SER A 268 -23.84 -0.25 -10.96
CA SER A 268 -23.53 -0.98 -12.20
C SER A 268 -22.05 -0.79 -12.62
N ASN A 269 -21.59 -1.64 -13.52
CA ASN A 269 -20.23 -1.55 -14.06
C ASN A 269 -20.09 -0.55 -15.24
N ASP A 270 -21.14 0.25 -15.51
CA ASP A 270 -21.09 1.41 -16.40
C ASP A 270 -20.73 2.71 -15.66
N GLU A 271 -20.81 2.69 -14.33
CA GLU A 271 -20.47 3.82 -13.48
C GLU A 271 -18.97 3.85 -13.17
N GLN A 272 -18.47 5.03 -12.90
CA GLN A 272 -17.08 5.26 -12.48
C GLN A 272 -17.04 5.77 -11.05
N VAL A 273 -15.89 5.61 -10.40
CA VAL A 273 -15.62 6.12 -9.05
C VAL A 273 -14.29 6.87 -9.02
N ALA A 274 -14.21 7.90 -8.19
CA ALA A 274 -12.95 8.54 -7.83
C ALA A 274 -12.46 8.04 -6.47
N PHE A 275 -11.16 7.86 -6.32
CA PHE A 275 -10.53 7.56 -5.03
C PHE A 275 -9.56 8.66 -4.64
N ALA A 276 -9.78 9.28 -3.48
CA ALA A 276 -8.85 10.23 -2.89
C ALA A 276 -7.96 9.52 -1.87
N VAL A 277 -6.66 9.61 -2.07
CA VAL A 277 -5.68 8.77 -1.38
C VAL A 277 -4.61 9.63 -0.73
N PRO A 278 -4.57 9.69 0.63
CA PRO A 278 -3.44 10.24 1.35
C PRO A 278 -2.16 9.49 0.99
N SER A 279 -1.15 10.19 0.49
CA SER A 279 0.01 9.56 -0.13
C SER A 279 1.34 10.15 0.34
N GLY A 280 2.18 9.29 0.95
CA GLY A 280 3.61 9.54 1.16
C GLY A 280 4.45 8.65 0.23
N ASN A 281 4.54 7.35 0.52
CA ASN A 281 5.33 6.37 -0.24
C ASN A 281 4.71 5.92 -1.58
N PHE A 282 3.60 6.50 -1.99
CA PHE A 282 2.87 6.12 -3.22
C PHE A 282 2.30 4.69 -3.22
N GLY A 283 2.42 3.93 -2.15
CA GLY A 283 2.05 2.50 -2.12
C GLY A 283 0.55 2.27 -2.29
N ASN A 284 -0.26 2.97 -1.51
CA ASN A 284 -1.72 2.85 -1.54
C ASN A 284 -2.28 3.28 -2.92
N ILE A 285 -1.94 4.47 -3.40
CA ILE A 285 -2.45 4.94 -4.69
C ILE A 285 -1.87 4.14 -5.89
N CYS A 286 -0.69 3.54 -5.74
CA CYS A 286 -0.15 2.59 -6.71
C CYS A 286 -1.06 1.35 -6.83
N ALA A 287 -1.62 0.85 -5.73
CA ALA A 287 -2.60 -0.23 -5.78
C ALA A 287 -3.88 0.19 -6.51
N GLY A 288 -4.34 1.43 -6.34
CA GLY A 288 -5.43 2.00 -7.13
C GLY A 288 -5.12 2.09 -8.63
N HIS A 289 -3.88 2.51 -8.96
CA HIS A 289 -3.40 2.48 -10.34
C HIS A 289 -3.42 1.06 -10.91
N VAL A 290 -2.93 0.08 -10.17
CA VAL A 290 -2.97 -1.34 -10.59
C VAL A 290 -4.41 -1.80 -10.81
N ALA A 291 -5.34 -1.52 -9.87
CA ALA A 291 -6.75 -1.87 -10.01
C ALA A 291 -7.35 -1.27 -11.29
N ARG A 292 -7.04 -0.01 -11.58
CA ARG A 292 -7.47 0.66 -12.82
C ARG A 292 -6.87 0.00 -14.07
N MET A 293 -5.60 -0.37 -14.03
CA MET A 293 -4.93 -1.08 -15.14
C MET A 293 -5.46 -2.51 -15.34
N MET A 294 -6.05 -3.10 -14.30
CA MET A 294 -6.76 -4.38 -14.39
C MET A 294 -8.16 -4.26 -15.01
N GLY A 295 -8.65 -3.05 -15.24
CA GLY A 295 -9.97 -2.80 -15.84
C GLY A 295 -11.05 -2.34 -14.88
N LEU A 296 -10.72 -2.09 -13.60
CA LEU A 296 -11.68 -1.49 -12.66
C LEU A 296 -12.04 -0.07 -13.13
N PRO A 297 -13.34 0.30 -13.23
CA PRO A 297 -13.77 1.60 -13.74
C PRO A 297 -13.48 2.75 -12.75
N ILE A 298 -12.21 3.02 -12.53
CA ILE A 298 -11.73 4.16 -11.76
C ILE A 298 -11.60 5.35 -12.71
N GLY A 299 -12.47 6.33 -12.58
CA GLY A 299 -12.43 7.55 -13.38
C GLY A 299 -11.28 8.45 -12.97
N GLN A 300 -11.04 8.57 -11.66
CA GLN A 300 -10.01 9.46 -11.13
C GLN A 300 -9.30 8.90 -9.90
N LEU A 301 -7.97 9.05 -9.85
CA LEU A 301 -7.14 8.85 -8.67
C LEU A 301 -6.65 10.21 -8.17
N ILE A 302 -7.17 10.64 -7.02
CA ILE A 302 -6.88 11.93 -6.40
C ILE A 302 -5.76 11.73 -5.39
N LEU A 303 -4.55 12.14 -5.74
CA LEU A 303 -3.38 12.05 -4.88
C LEU A 303 -3.36 13.26 -3.93
N ALA A 304 -3.39 13.00 -2.64
CA ALA A 304 -3.29 14.03 -1.62
C ALA A 304 -1.94 13.95 -0.89
N THR A 305 -1.23 15.06 -0.83
CA THR A 305 0.00 15.19 -0.05
C THR A 305 -0.20 16.12 1.15
N ASN A 306 0.69 16.03 2.14
CA ASN A 306 0.86 17.07 3.13
C ASN A 306 1.86 18.13 2.62
N GLU A 307 2.52 18.84 3.53
CA GLU A 307 3.55 19.85 3.21
C GLU A 307 4.74 19.25 2.43
N ASN A 308 4.95 17.93 2.54
CA ASN A 308 5.94 17.19 1.75
C ASN A 308 5.37 16.83 0.37
N ASP A 309 5.27 17.82 -0.49
CA ASP A 309 4.47 17.85 -1.72
C ASP A 309 5.20 17.39 -2.99
N VAL A 310 6.27 16.59 -2.86
CA VAL A 310 7.08 16.16 -4.03
C VAL A 310 6.27 15.42 -5.10
N LEU A 311 5.23 14.69 -4.71
CA LEU A 311 4.34 14.00 -5.65
C LEU A 311 3.37 14.98 -6.31
N ASP A 312 2.78 15.90 -5.55
CA ASP A 312 1.92 16.95 -6.12
C ASP A 312 2.71 17.83 -7.08
N GLU A 313 3.94 18.22 -6.73
CA GLU A 313 4.85 18.94 -7.64
C GLU A 313 4.99 18.20 -8.97
N PHE A 314 5.24 16.87 -8.92
CA PHE A 314 5.38 16.07 -10.15
C PHE A 314 4.12 16.09 -11.03
N PHE A 315 2.95 15.83 -10.48
CA PHE A 315 1.73 15.78 -11.29
C PHE A 315 1.35 17.14 -11.88
N ARG A 316 1.73 18.24 -11.24
CA ARG A 316 1.51 19.60 -11.76
C ARG A 316 2.56 20.02 -12.78
N THR A 317 3.81 19.63 -12.61
CA THR A 317 4.94 20.23 -13.34
C THR A 317 5.74 19.24 -14.19
N GLY A 318 5.57 17.96 -14.01
CA GLY A 318 6.43 16.92 -14.62
C GLY A 318 7.81 16.81 -13.99
N VAL A 319 8.04 17.47 -12.84
CA VAL A 319 9.33 17.43 -12.12
C VAL A 319 9.16 16.72 -10.78
N TYR A 320 9.84 15.59 -10.61
CA TYR A 320 9.93 14.92 -9.32
C TYR A 320 11.28 15.22 -8.69
N ARG A 321 11.25 15.94 -7.58
CA ARG A 321 12.46 16.41 -6.88
C ARG A 321 12.53 15.82 -5.49
N PRO A 322 13.16 14.61 -5.33
CA PRO A 322 13.37 14.05 -4.00
C PRO A 322 14.13 15.04 -3.12
N ARG A 323 13.64 15.25 -1.90
CA ARG A 323 14.29 16.12 -0.91
C ARG A 323 15.10 15.28 0.06
N GLY A 324 16.15 15.86 0.60
CA GLY A 324 16.92 15.26 1.71
C GLY A 324 16.17 15.32 3.03
N THR A 325 16.66 14.63 4.04
CA THR A 325 16.07 14.61 5.39
C THR A 325 15.94 16.01 5.99
N ALA A 326 16.92 16.88 5.78
CA ALA A 326 16.92 18.27 6.28
C ALA A 326 15.82 19.14 5.62
N ASP A 327 15.35 18.77 4.45
CA ASP A 327 14.33 19.50 3.69
C ASP A 327 12.95 18.84 3.77
N THR A 328 12.82 17.77 4.54
CA THR A 328 11.55 17.08 4.80
C THR A 328 10.91 17.66 6.05
N TRP A 329 9.68 18.16 5.89
CA TRP A 329 8.91 18.73 6.99
C TRP A 329 8.42 17.64 7.95
N SER A 330 8.57 17.87 9.25
CA SER A 330 7.88 17.11 10.28
C SER A 330 6.48 17.70 10.46
N THR A 331 5.44 16.92 10.20
CA THR A 331 4.05 17.37 10.18
C THR A 331 3.18 16.60 11.18
N THR A 332 1.94 17.05 11.35
CA THR A 332 0.93 16.33 12.14
C THR A 332 0.29 15.14 11.41
N SER A 333 0.67 14.89 10.15
CA SER A 333 0.37 13.64 9.43
C SER A 333 1.65 12.84 9.10
N PRO A 334 2.36 12.32 10.13
CA PRO A 334 3.75 11.88 10.03
C PRO A 334 3.98 10.67 9.11
N SER A 335 2.97 9.84 8.85
CA SER A 335 3.10 8.73 7.90
C SER A 335 3.26 9.19 6.44
N MET A 336 2.97 10.47 6.17
CA MET A 336 3.14 11.14 4.87
C MET A 336 4.37 12.04 4.81
N ASP A 337 5.19 12.12 5.87
CA ASP A 337 6.45 12.89 5.90
C ASP A 337 7.53 12.19 5.07
N ILE A 338 7.27 12.12 3.78
CA ILE A 338 8.04 11.39 2.80
C ILE A 338 8.42 12.32 1.65
N SER A 339 9.70 12.53 1.46
CA SER A 339 10.24 13.31 0.34
C SER A 339 10.87 12.44 -0.77
N LYS A 340 10.85 11.11 -0.59
CA LYS A 340 11.31 10.14 -1.60
C LYS A 340 10.35 8.95 -1.64
N ALA A 341 9.32 9.06 -2.47
CA ALA A 341 8.23 8.07 -2.58
C ALA A 341 8.72 6.78 -3.26
N SER A 342 8.91 5.72 -2.47
CA SER A 342 9.55 4.48 -2.94
C SER A 342 8.76 3.75 -4.03
N ASN A 343 7.41 3.74 -3.96
CA ASN A 343 6.60 3.02 -4.95
C ASN A 343 6.33 3.83 -6.23
N PHE A 344 6.74 5.10 -6.25
CA PHE A 344 6.56 5.96 -7.42
C PHE A 344 7.27 5.42 -8.67
N GLU A 345 8.37 4.69 -8.47
CA GLU A 345 9.10 4.02 -9.54
C GLU A 345 8.22 3.05 -10.35
N ARG A 346 7.27 2.33 -9.71
CA ARG A 346 6.35 1.44 -10.42
C ARG A 346 5.44 2.19 -11.38
N PHE A 347 4.92 3.33 -10.94
CA PHE A 347 4.09 4.18 -11.78
C PHE A 347 4.87 4.76 -12.95
N ILE A 348 6.06 5.30 -12.71
CA ILE A 348 6.90 5.84 -13.78
C ILE A 348 7.32 4.72 -14.75
N PHE A 349 7.51 3.48 -14.28
CA PHE A 349 7.77 2.35 -15.18
C PHE A 349 6.62 2.15 -16.18
N ASP A 350 5.36 2.23 -15.75
CA ASP A 350 4.22 2.16 -16.65
C ASP A 350 4.13 3.41 -17.56
N VAL A 351 4.47 4.59 -17.04
CA VAL A 351 4.50 5.85 -17.80
C VAL A 351 5.50 5.80 -18.96
N VAL A 352 6.65 5.15 -18.76
CA VAL A 352 7.67 4.97 -19.80
C VAL A 352 7.48 3.66 -20.59
N ASP A 353 6.23 3.21 -20.70
CA ASP A 353 5.81 2.01 -21.45
C ASP A 353 6.59 0.75 -21.03
N ARG A 354 6.86 0.63 -19.73
CA ARG A 354 7.55 -0.50 -19.09
C ARG A 354 8.97 -0.75 -19.62
N ASN A 355 9.61 0.30 -20.10
CA ASN A 355 10.98 0.25 -20.57
C ASN A 355 11.95 0.49 -19.40
N PRO A 356 12.80 -0.49 -19.02
CA PRO A 356 13.70 -0.34 -17.87
C PRO A 356 14.88 0.61 -18.13
N LYS A 357 15.21 0.92 -19.39
CA LYS A 357 16.35 1.81 -19.70
C LYS A 357 16.17 3.22 -19.14
N PRO A 358 15.06 3.93 -19.41
CA PRO A 358 14.80 5.21 -18.78
C PRO A 358 14.79 5.12 -17.24
N ILE A 359 14.18 4.08 -16.66
CA ILE A 359 14.12 3.91 -15.20
C ILE A 359 15.49 3.85 -14.58
N ARG A 360 16.41 3.04 -15.12
CA ARG A 360 17.78 2.97 -14.60
C ARG A 360 18.46 4.35 -14.57
N SER A 361 18.35 5.11 -15.65
CA SER A 361 18.94 6.45 -15.75
C SER A 361 18.31 7.44 -14.78
N LEU A 362 16.97 7.48 -14.73
CA LEU A 362 16.22 8.40 -13.87
C LEU A 362 16.46 8.11 -12.39
N TRP A 363 16.45 6.84 -11.98
CA TRP A 363 16.66 6.46 -10.57
C TRP A 363 18.11 6.52 -10.12
N HIS A 364 19.06 6.32 -11.03
CA HIS A 364 20.47 6.59 -10.74
C HIS A 364 20.67 8.09 -10.44
N TRP A 365 20.08 8.97 -11.26
CA TRP A 365 20.14 10.41 -11.07
C TRP A 365 19.43 10.87 -9.78
N ALA A 366 18.22 10.38 -9.54
CA ALA A 366 17.47 10.67 -8.31
C ALA A 366 18.18 10.14 -7.05
N GLY A 367 18.88 9.01 -7.16
CA GLY A 367 19.71 8.46 -6.08
C GLY A 367 20.90 9.35 -5.70
N ALA A 368 21.41 10.11 -6.67
CA ALA A 368 22.45 11.12 -6.48
C ALA A 368 21.89 12.50 -6.04
N GLY A 369 20.58 12.59 -5.75
CA GLY A 369 19.93 13.84 -5.33
C GLY A 369 19.46 14.74 -6.48
N GLY A 370 19.52 14.27 -7.72
CA GLY A 370 19.04 15.02 -8.88
C GLY A 370 17.54 14.89 -9.10
N PRO A 371 16.86 15.91 -9.65
CA PRO A 371 15.44 15.83 -9.98
C PRO A 371 15.20 14.99 -11.24
N ILE A 372 14.08 14.29 -11.29
CA ILE A 372 13.58 13.63 -12.50
C ILE A 372 12.72 14.63 -13.26
N HIS A 373 13.03 14.87 -14.53
CA HIS A 373 12.32 15.78 -15.41
C HIS A 373 11.63 15.00 -16.54
N LEU A 374 10.29 15.07 -16.59
CA LEU A 374 9.49 14.53 -17.70
C LEU A 374 8.71 15.59 -18.44
N PHE A 375 8.71 16.87 -18.01
CA PHE A 375 7.80 17.92 -18.46
C PHE A 375 7.84 18.17 -19.98
N ASP A 376 8.99 18.05 -20.64
CA ASP A 376 9.15 18.23 -22.10
C ASP A 376 9.20 16.89 -22.85
N THR A 377 8.63 15.84 -22.29
CA THR A 377 8.65 14.52 -22.91
C THR A 377 7.25 14.07 -23.32
N PRO A 378 7.14 13.16 -24.32
CA PRO A 378 5.86 12.51 -24.65
C PRO A 378 5.23 11.78 -23.45
N TYR A 379 6.05 11.34 -22.49
CA TYR A 379 5.61 10.66 -21.28
C TYR A 379 4.77 11.57 -20.38
N PHE A 380 5.16 12.83 -20.21
CA PHE A 380 4.38 13.80 -19.44
C PHE A 380 3.05 14.11 -20.11
N ALA A 381 3.08 14.34 -21.42
CA ALA A 381 1.86 14.56 -22.20
C ALA A 381 0.87 13.39 -22.13
N ALA A 382 1.36 12.18 -21.88
CA ALA A 382 0.55 10.97 -21.75
C ALA A 382 0.00 10.73 -20.33
N LEU A 383 0.43 11.47 -19.30
CA LEU A 383 -0.01 11.29 -17.91
C LEU A 383 -1.54 11.33 -17.71
N PRO A 384 -2.31 12.20 -18.41
CA PRO A 384 -3.77 12.25 -18.24
C PRO A 384 -4.46 10.91 -18.50
N ARG A 385 -3.89 10.03 -19.35
CA ARG A 385 -4.45 8.68 -19.61
C ARG A 385 -4.56 7.79 -18.37
N PHE A 386 -3.75 8.06 -17.34
CA PHE A 386 -3.74 7.30 -16.09
C PHE A 386 -4.75 7.80 -15.05
N GLY A 387 -5.44 8.92 -15.32
CA GLY A 387 -6.52 9.43 -14.50
C GLY A 387 -6.07 10.04 -13.16
N PHE A 388 -4.82 10.45 -13.02
CA PHE A 388 -4.33 11.11 -11.81
C PHE A 388 -4.62 12.60 -11.80
N VAL A 389 -5.06 13.09 -10.65
CA VAL A 389 -5.04 14.50 -10.25
C VAL A 389 -4.42 14.59 -8.86
N SER A 390 -3.93 15.75 -8.49
CA SER A 390 -3.26 15.91 -7.19
C SER A 390 -3.63 17.20 -6.48
N GLY A 391 -3.29 17.26 -5.22
CA GLY A 391 -3.41 18.44 -4.38
C GLY A 391 -2.61 18.30 -3.09
N LYS A 392 -2.46 19.42 -2.39
CA LYS A 392 -1.73 19.55 -1.15
C LYS A 392 -2.64 20.03 -0.03
N SER A 393 -2.39 19.51 1.18
CA SER A 393 -3.00 19.97 2.43
C SER A 393 -1.91 20.53 3.36
N THR A 394 -2.25 21.55 4.11
CA THR A 394 -1.40 22.16 5.13
C THR A 394 -1.90 21.81 6.53
N HIS A 395 -1.12 22.10 7.56
CA HIS A 395 -1.55 21.92 8.95
C HIS A 395 -2.89 22.62 9.24
N ALA A 396 -3.05 23.87 8.79
CA ALA A 396 -4.29 24.62 8.98
C ALA A 396 -5.48 23.98 8.26
N ASP A 397 -5.28 23.47 7.04
CA ASP A 397 -6.29 22.73 6.30
C ASP A 397 -6.70 21.47 7.04
N ARG A 398 -5.72 20.75 7.57
CA ARG A 398 -5.89 19.49 8.32
C ARG A 398 -6.76 19.66 9.54
N VAL A 399 -6.38 20.60 10.44
CA VAL A 399 -7.14 20.90 11.67
C VAL A 399 -8.55 21.38 11.33
N SER A 400 -8.69 22.28 10.37
CA SER A 400 -10.00 22.75 9.89
C SER A 400 -10.87 21.62 9.32
N THR A 401 -10.28 20.70 8.55
CA THR A 401 -11.01 19.58 7.97
C THR A 401 -11.46 18.58 9.02
N ILE A 402 -10.63 18.26 10.02
CA ILE A 402 -11.02 17.39 11.15
C ILE A 402 -12.21 18.00 11.89
N ARG A 403 -12.12 19.30 12.25
CA ARG A 403 -13.18 20.01 12.98
C ARG A 403 -14.49 20.01 12.20
N ARG A 404 -14.46 20.42 10.94
CA ARG A 404 -15.66 20.45 10.09
C ARG A 404 -16.30 19.08 9.91
N THR A 405 -15.48 18.04 9.70
CA THR A 405 -16.00 16.67 9.53
C THR A 405 -16.71 16.19 10.80
N TYR A 406 -16.19 16.55 11.97
CA TYR A 406 -16.86 16.23 13.22
C TYR A 406 -18.15 17.05 13.42
N GLU A 407 -18.12 18.35 13.17
CA GLU A 407 -19.27 19.25 13.36
C GLU A 407 -20.40 18.94 12.38
N GLU A 408 -20.09 18.65 11.12
CA GLU A 408 -21.08 18.44 10.05
C GLU A 408 -21.61 16.99 10.01
N TYR A 409 -20.77 16.01 10.27
CA TYR A 409 -21.08 14.57 10.07
C TYR A 409 -20.99 13.73 11.34
N GLY A 410 -20.51 14.27 12.45
CA GLY A 410 -20.27 13.52 13.70
C GLY A 410 -19.15 12.48 13.59
N VAL A 411 -18.25 12.62 12.60
CA VAL A 411 -17.19 11.67 12.31
C VAL A 411 -15.83 12.27 12.65
N MET A 412 -15.12 11.65 13.60
CA MET A 412 -13.74 12.00 13.92
C MET A 412 -12.79 11.25 12.99
N ILE A 413 -12.02 11.99 12.18
CA ILE A 413 -11.01 11.45 11.26
C ILE A 413 -9.60 11.76 11.76
N ASP A 414 -8.63 10.93 11.36
CA ASP A 414 -7.22 11.16 11.66
C ASP A 414 -6.60 12.23 10.73
N PRO A 415 -5.44 12.80 11.10
CA PRO A 415 -4.81 13.87 10.33
C PRO A 415 -4.48 13.50 8.88
N HIS A 416 -4.11 12.25 8.60
CA HIS A 416 -3.81 11.82 7.23
C HIS A 416 -5.08 11.71 6.39
N THR A 417 -6.15 11.14 6.95
CA THR A 417 -7.47 11.10 6.30
C THR A 417 -7.98 12.51 6.04
N ALA A 418 -7.69 13.46 6.93
CA ALA A 418 -8.04 14.87 6.73
C ALA A 418 -7.32 15.49 5.53
N ASP A 419 -6.04 15.19 5.31
CA ASP A 419 -5.31 15.60 4.10
C ASP A 419 -6.00 15.07 2.83
N GLY A 420 -6.41 13.80 2.85
CA GLY A 420 -7.15 13.17 1.75
C GLY A 420 -8.51 13.80 1.51
N LEU A 421 -9.28 14.03 2.56
CA LEU A 421 -10.62 14.61 2.48
C LEU A 421 -10.59 16.06 2.00
N LYS A 422 -9.62 16.85 2.47
CA LYS A 422 -9.43 18.25 2.00
C LYS A 422 -9.22 18.29 0.50
N VAL A 423 -8.33 17.48 -0.04
CA VAL A 423 -8.06 17.45 -1.48
C VAL A 423 -9.23 16.83 -2.25
N ALA A 424 -9.91 15.84 -1.68
CA ALA A 424 -11.13 15.29 -2.26
C ALA A 424 -12.21 16.37 -2.45
N LEU A 425 -12.47 17.18 -1.42
CA LEU A 425 -13.45 18.27 -1.47
C LEU A 425 -13.14 19.32 -2.55
N GLU A 426 -11.88 19.53 -2.89
CA GLU A 426 -11.46 20.43 -3.98
C GLU A 426 -11.66 19.83 -5.38
N ARG A 427 -11.77 18.50 -5.49
CA ARG A 427 -11.82 17.75 -6.74
C ARG A 427 -13.15 17.02 -6.96
N HIS A 428 -13.94 16.87 -5.90
CA HIS A 428 -15.22 16.17 -5.95
C HIS A 428 -16.20 16.88 -6.89
N THR A 429 -16.91 16.09 -7.67
CA THR A 429 -18.03 16.51 -8.51
C THR A 429 -19.24 15.65 -8.21
N SER A 430 -20.46 16.19 -8.43
CA SER A 430 -21.71 15.42 -8.22
C SER A 430 -21.92 14.31 -9.26
N GLU A 431 -21.11 14.27 -10.31
CA GLU A 431 -21.28 13.34 -11.43
C GLU A 431 -20.64 11.96 -11.14
N MET A 432 -19.68 11.90 -10.23
CA MET A 432 -18.93 10.68 -9.93
C MET A 432 -18.74 10.56 -8.42
N PRO A 433 -19.15 9.44 -7.79
CA PRO A 433 -18.88 9.21 -6.39
C PRO A 433 -17.38 9.22 -6.10
N THR A 434 -17.02 9.84 -4.98
CA THR A 434 -15.65 9.97 -4.51
C THR A 434 -15.50 9.28 -3.17
N LEU A 435 -14.59 8.32 -3.07
CA LEU A 435 -14.22 7.65 -1.82
C LEU A 435 -12.86 8.14 -1.35
N VAL A 436 -12.83 8.68 -0.14
CA VAL A 436 -11.57 9.00 0.55
C VAL A 436 -11.10 7.76 1.30
N LEU A 437 -9.87 7.34 1.06
CA LEU A 437 -9.30 6.19 1.77
C LEU A 437 -8.84 6.59 3.15
N GLU A 438 -9.45 5.98 4.18
CA GLU A 438 -9.07 6.22 5.55
C GLU A 438 -7.66 5.66 5.83
N THR A 439 -6.82 6.45 6.51
CA THR A 439 -5.45 6.04 6.82
C THR A 439 -5.37 5.36 8.18
N ALA A 440 -5.97 5.98 9.21
CA ALA A 440 -5.94 5.47 10.58
C ALA A 440 -7.18 5.94 11.37
N GLN A 441 -7.35 5.42 12.58
CA GLN A 441 -8.32 5.98 13.51
C GLN A 441 -7.69 7.14 14.30
N ALA A 442 -8.50 8.15 14.58
CA ALA A 442 -8.11 9.40 15.24
C ALA A 442 -7.42 9.17 16.60
N ALA A 443 -7.80 8.13 17.34
CA ALA A 443 -7.22 7.78 18.64
C ALA A 443 -5.69 7.61 18.63
N LYS A 444 -5.09 7.34 17.48
CA LYS A 444 -3.63 7.23 17.34
C LYS A 444 -2.90 8.57 17.36
N PHE A 445 -3.62 9.67 17.14
CA PHE A 445 -3.09 11.03 16.92
C PHE A 445 -3.77 12.05 17.82
N GLU A 446 -3.98 11.67 19.10
CA GLU A 446 -4.69 12.48 20.10
C GLU A 446 -4.16 13.91 20.17
N GLU A 447 -2.85 14.09 20.17
CA GLU A 447 -2.20 15.41 20.25
C GLU A 447 -2.71 16.40 19.19
N THR A 448 -2.91 15.92 17.95
CA THR A 448 -3.45 16.74 16.84
C THR A 448 -4.97 16.89 16.92
N ILE A 449 -5.67 15.90 17.48
CA ILE A 449 -7.13 15.92 17.55
C ILE A 449 -7.63 16.90 18.62
N VAL A 450 -6.90 17.06 19.71
CA VAL A 450 -7.27 17.99 20.81
C VAL A 450 -6.90 19.45 20.52
N GLU A 451 -6.07 19.73 19.52
CA GLU A 451 -5.74 21.05 19.01
C GLU A 451 -6.94 21.71 18.32
#